data_01a45f8cda0ff3625b4280f79a1e575f
#
_entry.id   01a45f8cda0ff3625b4280f79a1e575f
#
_cell.length_a   1.000
_cell.length_b   1.000
_cell.length_c   1.000
_cell.angle_alpha   90.00
_cell.angle_beta   90.00
_cell.angle_gamma   90.00
#
_symmetry.space_group_name_H-M   'P 1'
#
loop_
_entity.id
_entity.type
_entity.pdbx_description
1 polymer ?
#
loop_
_entity_poly.entity_id
_entity_poly.type
_entity_poly.pdbx_seq_one_letter_code
_entity_poly.pdbx_strand_id
1 'polypeptide(L)'
;MAKNNWSTPIVLVVLAGIFLQVIFSMAENQSSPHRTALAFSKAYYALDPKMDRYLCEGLKANDDVNLVAEYRNRRFDEARERGLPLSYMKGALYHYETETRLGSDGKSAEVRLTAVRRTAIHPVFTWVAKLFSIGQNQPVEAVLELVKENGAWKVCGNPFGLAGNG
;
A
#
# COMPACT_ATOMS: atom_id res chain seq x y z
N MET A 1 -56.83 -3.47 28.66
CA MET A 1 -55.62 -2.62 28.68
C MET A 1 -54.71 -3.11 27.57
N ALA A 2 -54.73 -2.49 26.40
CA ALA A 2 -53.82 -2.85 25.30
C ALA A 2 -52.45 -2.19 25.59
N LYS A 3 -51.45 -3.03 25.91
CA LYS A 3 -50.05 -2.59 26.00
C LYS A 3 -49.61 -2.19 24.61
N ASN A 4 -49.42 -0.90 24.42
CA ASN A 4 -48.98 -0.32 23.17
C ASN A 4 -47.49 -0.72 22.95
N ASN A 5 -47.24 -1.78 22.18
CA ASN A 5 -45.88 -2.26 21.90
C ASN A 5 -45.19 -1.44 20.81
N TRP A 6 -45.21 -0.13 20.93
CA TRP A 6 -44.56 0.78 19.98
C TRP A 6 -43.03 0.71 20.03
N SER A 7 -42.47 0.14 21.10
CA SER A 7 -41.04 -0.08 21.20
C SER A 7 -40.50 -1.17 20.25
N THR A 8 -41.34 -2.17 19.89
CA THR A 8 -40.94 -3.27 19.00
C THR A 8 -40.53 -2.82 17.61
N PRO A 9 -41.29 -1.97 16.88
CA PRO A 9 -40.87 -1.49 15.57
C PRO A 9 -39.62 -0.61 15.63
N ILE A 10 -39.44 0.18 16.66
CA ILE A 10 -38.24 1.01 16.85
C ILE A 10 -37.00 0.15 17.02
N VAL A 11 -37.07 -0.88 17.85
CA VAL A 11 -35.96 -1.83 18.05
C VAL A 11 -35.59 -2.55 16.76
N LEU A 12 -36.59 -2.97 15.95
CA LEU A 12 -36.35 -3.61 14.65
C LEU A 12 -35.64 -2.67 13.65
N VAL A 13 -36.04 -1.40 13.59
CA VAL A 13 -35.39 -0.41 12.72
C VAL A 13 -33.93 -0.16 13.15
N VAL A 14 -33.67 -0.05 14.45
CA VAL A 14 -32.31 0.13 14.97
C VAL A 14 -31.44 -1.09 14.66
N LEU A 15 -31.95 -2.31 14.87
CA LEU A 15 -31.22 -3.55 14.55
C LEU A 15 -30.95 -3.66 13.04
N ALA A 16 -31.91 -3.32 12.19
CA ALA A 16 -31.71 -3.31 10.73
C ALA A 16 -30.66 -2.28 10.32
N GLY A 17 -30.64 -1.10 10.96
CA GLY A 17 -29.61 -0.07 10.74
C GLY A 17 -28.21 -0.55 11.10
N ILE A 18 -28.06 -1.18 12.28
CA ILE A 18 -26.79 -1.75 12.73
C ILE A 18 -26.32 -2.86 11.77
N PHE A 19 -27.24 -3.75 11.36
CA PHE A 19 -26.94 -4.83 10.42
C PHE A 19 -26.46 -4.32 9.07
N LEU A 20 -27.13 -3.29 8.52
CA LEU A 20 -26.72 -2.60 7.31
C LEU A 20 -25.33 -1.97 7.46
N GLN A 21 -25.03 -1.31 8.58
CA GLN A 21 -23.71 -0.74 8.82
C GLN A 21 -22.63 -1.80 8.86
N VAL A 22 -22.88 -2.96 9.45
CA VAL A 22 -21.93 -4.08 9.46
C VAL A 22 -21.70 -4.61 8.04
N ILE A 23 -22.75 -4.75 7.22
CA ILE A 23 -22.60 -5.19 5.81
C ILE A 23 -21.80 -4.17 5.01
N PHE A 24 -22.08 -2.88 5.14
CA PHE A 24 -21.32 -1.82 4.44
C PHE A 24 -19.86 -1.78 4.91
N SER A 25 -19.59 -1.92 6.20
CA SER A 25 -18.24 -2.01 6.74
C SER A 25 -17.46 -3.23 6.22
N MET A 26 -18.14 -4.38 6.04
CA MET A 26 -17.53 -5.55 5.42
C MET A 26 -17.27 -5.36 3.91
N ALA A 27 -18.16 -4.67 3.20
CA ALA A 27 -18.01 -4.38 1.78
C ALA A 27 -16.88 -3.35 1.52
N GLU A 28 -16.71 -2.36 2.38
CA GLU A 28 -15.60 -1.39 2.30
C GLU A 28 -14.23 -2.03 2.58
N ASN A 29 -14.19 -3.11 3.35
CA ASN A 29 -12.96 -3.86 3.66
C ASN A 29 -12.51 -4.79 2.51
N GLN A 30 -13.25 -4.85 1.39
CA GLN A 30 -12.75 -5.57 0.22
C GLN A 30 -11.55 -4.81 -0.34
N SER A 31 -10.36 -5.38 -0.15
CA SER A 31 -9.13 -4.88 -0.76
C SER A 31 -9.32 -4.78 -2.27
N SER A 32 -9.19 -3.58 -2.82
CA SER A 32 -9.23 -3.38 -4.27
C SER A 32 -7.80 -3.39 -4.82
N PRO A 33 -7.58 -3.83 -6.08
CA PRO A 33 -6.22 -3.94 -6.64
C PRO A 33 -5.48 -2.61 -6.58
N HIS A 34 -6.13 -1.49 -6.96
CA HIS A 34 -5.48 -0.18 -6.94
C HIS A 34 -5.09 0.30 -5.52
N ARG A 35 -5.94 0.02 -4.51
CA ARG A 35 -5.61 0.36 -3.11
C ARG A 35 -4.42 -0.46 -2.60
N THR A 36 -4.38 -1.75 -2.94
CA THR A 36 -3.27 -2.64 -2.57
C THR A 36 -1.97 -2.22 -3.24
N ALA A 37 -2.01 -1.95 -4.56
CA ALA A 37 -0.86 -1.45 -5.31
C ALA A 37 -0.30 -0.14 -4.73
N LEU A 38 -1.19 0.82 -4.43
CA LEU A 38 -0.81 2.09 -3.84
C LEU A 38 -0.24 1.94 -2.42
N ALA A 39 -0.87 1.10 -1.58
CA ALA A 39 -0.41 0.86 -0.21
C ALA A 39 0.96 0.17 -0.20
N PHE A 40 1.17 -0.82 -1.06
CA PHE A 40 2.46 -1.45 -1.28
C PHE A 40 3.52 -0.43 -1.72
N SER A 41 3.23 0.36 -2.75
CA SER A 41 4.17 1.35 -3.27
C SER A 41 4.55 2.40 -2.24
N LYS A 42 3.60 2.88 -1.45
CA LYS A 42 3.87 3.79 -0.32
C LYS A 42 4.80 3.15 0.71
N ALA A 43 4.53 1.90 1.09
CA ALA A 43 5.36 1.16 2.05
C ALA A 43 6.77 0.89 1.49
N TYR A 44 6.88 0.54 0.20
CA TYR A 44 8.15 0.33 -0.49
C TYR A 44 9.05 1.58 -0.45
N TYR A 45 8.54 2.73 -0.87
CA TYR A 45 9.33 3.97 -0.85
C TYR A 45 9.60 4.50 0.56
N ALA A 46 8.71 4.22 1.52
CA ALA A 46 8.92 4.56 2.92
C ALA A 46 9.90 3.61 3.64
N LEU A 47 10.35 2.53 3.00
CA LEU A 47 11.12 1.43 3.60
C LEU A 47 10.40 0.80 4.81
N ASP A 48 9.04 0.77 4.76
CA ASP A 48 8.22 0.21 5.81
C ASP A 48 8.19 -1.33 5.71
N PRO A 49 8.57 -2.07 6.77
CA PRO A 49 8.48 -3.53 6.77
C PRO A 49 7.07 -4.07 6.52
N LYS A 50 6.04 -3.25 6.74
CA LYS A 50 4.65 -3.63 6.47
C LYS A 50 4.37 -3.93 4.99
N MET A 51 5.27 -3.57 4.05
CA MET A 51 5.12 -3.94 2.64
C MET A 51 5.00 -5.45 2.43
N ASP A 52 5.57 -6.26 3.32
CA ASP A 52 5.46 -7.72 3.30
C ASP A 52 4.01 -8.23 3.27
N ARG A 53 3.10 -7.53 3.94
CA ARG A 53 1.68 -7.88 4.00
C ARG A 53 0.97 -7.85 2.65
N TYR A 54 1.52 -7.09 1.72
CA TYR A 54 0.94 -6.89 0.40
C TYR A 54 1.53 -7.84 -0.65
N LEU A 55 2.61 -8.55 -0.34
CA LEU A 55 3.23 -9.50 -1.24
C LEU A 55 2.46 -10.82 -1.29
N CYS A 56 2.45 -11.45 -2.47
CA CYS A 56 1.86 -12.78 -2.64
C CYS A 56 2.75 -13.88 -2.05
N GLU A 57 2.15 -15.00 -1.75
CA GLU A 57 2.85 -16.15 -1.15
C GLU A 57 3.99 -16.66 -2.04
N GLY A 58 3.85 -16.59 -3.37
CA GLY A 58 4.90 -16.97 -4.29
C GLY A 58 6.20 -16.15 -4.16
N LEU A 59 6.11 -14.89 -3.71
CA LEU A 59 7.28 -14.06 -3.43
C LEU A 59 7.87 -14.30 -2.03
N LYS A 60 7.09 -14.91 -1.12
CA LYS A 60 7.50 -15.25 0.24
C LYS A 60 8.03 -16.67 0.37
N ALA A 61 7.73 -17.53 -0.63
CA ALA A 61 8.00 -18.97 -0.59
C ALA A 61 9.49 -19.36 -0.60
N ASN A 62 10.42 -18.42 -0.76
CA ASN A 62 11.82 -18.66 -0.46
C ASN A 62 12.03 -18.53 1.06
N ASP A 63 11.82 -19.60 1.79
CA ASP A 63 11.94 -19.68 3.25
C ASP A 63 13.30 -19.18 3.78
N ASP A 64 14.34 -19.18 2.95
CA ASP A 64 15.69 -18.76 3.33
C ASP A 64 15.95 -17.26 3.15
N VAL A 65 15.13 -16.53 2.40
CA VAL A 65 15.38 -15.11 2.07
C VAL A 65 14.14 -14.26 2.26
N ASN A 66 14.15 -13.42 3.28
CA ASN A 66 13.13 -12.38 3.45
C ASN A 66 13.43 -11.20 2.52
N LEU A 67 12.77 -11.17 1.35
CA LEU A 67 12.96 -10.15 0.31
C LEU A 67 12.83 -8.71 0.83
N VAL A 68 11.92 -8.48 1.78
CA VAL A 68 11.71 -7.16 2.38
C VAL A 68 12.89 -6.78 3.26
N ALA A 69 13.40 -7.72 4.06
CA ALA A 69 14.57 -7.48 4.90
C ALA A 69 15.81 -7.24 4.04
N GLU A 70 16.02 -8.04 2.99
CA GLU A 70 17.13 -7.88 2.06
C GLU A 70 17.09 -6.52 1.35
N TYR A 71 15.94 -6.13 0.80
CA TYR A 71 15.76 -4.82 0.18
C TYR A 71 16.10 -3.68 1.15
N ARG A 72 15.61 -3.77 2.39
CA ARG A 72 15.88 -2.75 3.40
C ARG A 72 17.37 -2.72 3.78
N ASN A 73 18.00 -3.88 3.91
CA ASN A 73 19.44 -3.97 4.21
C ASN A 73 20.27 -3.36 3.09
N ARG A 74 19.98 -3.66 1.82
CA ARG A 74 20.65 -3.01 0.68
C ARG A 74 20.52 -1.48 0.75
N ARG A 75 19.34 -0.95 1.12
CA ARG A 75 19.16 0.50 1.29
C ARG A 75 19.91 1.06 2.48
N PHE A 76 20.07 0.28 3.53
CA PHE A 76 20.89 0.64 4.68
C PHE A 76 22.38 0.74 4.31
N ASP A 77 22.88 -0.25 3.60
CA ASP A 77 24.29 -0.28 3.16
C ASP A 77 24.57 0.85 2.18
N GLU A 78 23.69 1.09 1.22
CA GLU A 78 23.76 2.23 0.30
C GLU A 78 23.79 3.60 1.03
N ALA A 79 22.97 3.77 2.08
CA ALA A 79 22.98 4.97 2.90
C ALA A 79 24.31 5.12 3.64
N ARG A 80 24.83 4.01 4.20
CA ARG A 80 26.10 3.99 4.94
C ARG A 80 27.28 4.33 4.03
N GLU A 81 27.35 3.74 2.84
CA GLU A 81 28.40 4.01 1.86
C GLU A 81 28.46 5.47 1.44
N ARG A 82 27.28 6.10 1.36
CA ARG A 82 27.16 7.52 1.02
C ARG A 82 27.33 8.47 2.23
N GLY A 83 27.54 7.92 3.44
CA GLY A 83 27.60 8.71 4.67
C GLY A 83 26.29 9.43 5.01
N LEU A 84 25.14 8.90 4.54
CA LEU A 84 23.83 9.52 4.72
C LEU A 84 23.01 8.76 5.77
N PRO A 85 22.20 9.46 6.58
CA PRO A 85 21.21 8.79 7.43
C PRO A 85 20.14 8.13 6.57
N LEU A 86 19.61 6.97 7.03
CA LEU A 86 18.59 6.18 6.31
C LEU A 86 17.34 7.00 5.93
N SER A 87 17.01 8.03 6.69
CA SER A 87 15.90 8.92 6.41
C SER A 87 15.96 9.55 5.01
N TYR A 88 17.16 9.77 4.47
CA TYR A 88 17.36 10.30 3.12
C TYR A 88 17.06 9.27 2.02
N MET A 89 17.05 7.99 2.35
CA MET A 89 16.66 6.93 1.40
C MET A 89 15.15 6.74 1.33
N LYS A 90 14.42 7.25 2.33
CA LYS A 90 12.96 7.17 2.35
C LYS A 90 12.35 8.19 1.38
N GLY A 91 11.29 7.77 0.72
CA GLY A 91 10.49 8.62 -0.14
C GLY A 91 9.02 8.59 0.24
N ALA A 92 8.31 9.65 -0.07
CA ALA A 92 6.86 9.70 -0.01
C ALA A 92 6.31 9.90 -1.42
N LEU A 93 5.18 9.28 -1.72
CA LEU A 93 4.48 9.41 -3.00
C LEU A 93 3.39 10.47 -2.89
N TYR A 94 3.39 11.38 -3.86
CA TYR A 94 2.41 12.46 -4.03
C TYR A 94 1.84 12.43 -5.43
N HIS A 95 0.67 13.06 -5.65
CA HIS A 95 0.01 13.19 -6.95
C HIS A 95 -0.05 11.86 -7.70
N TYR A 96 -0.53 10.82 -7.00
CA TYR A 96 -0.62 9.49 -7.56
C TYR A 96 -1.93 9.30 -8.34
N GLU A 97 -1.80 8.64 -9.49
CA GLU A 97 -2.90 8.16 -10.30
C GLU A 97 -2.74 6.65 -10.51
N THR A 98 -3.83 5.94 -10.59
CA THR A 98 -3.82 4.49 -10.79
C THR A 98 -4.80 4.09 -11.87
N GLU A 99 -4.33 3.34 -12.84
CA GLU A 99 -5.16 2.67 -13.84
C GLU A 99 -5.14 1.17 -13.56
N THR A 100 -6.32 0.56 -13.49
CA THR A 100 -6.45 -0.88 -13.20
C THR A 100 -7.05 -1.61 -14.38
N ARG A 101 -6.39 -2.67 -14.81
CA ARG A 101 -6.90 -3.64 -15.76
C ARG A 101 -7.11 -4.97 -15.06
N LEU A 102 -8.35 -5.42 -14.99
CA LEU A 102 -8.68 -6.74 -14.43
C LEU A 102 -8.48 -7.81 -15.48
N GLY A 103 -7.91 -8.94 -15.08
CA GLY A 103 -7.86 -10.13 -15.89
C GLY A 103 -9.25 -10.74 -16.06
N SER A 104 -9.42 -11.54 -17.12
CA SER A 104 -10.70 -12.20 -17.45
C SER A 104 -11.15 -13.20 -16.39
N ASP A 105 -10.23 -13.66 -15.54
CA ASP A 105 -10.48 -14.58 -14.43
C ASP A 105 -11.03 -13.90 -13.17
N GLY A 106 -11.03 -12.55 -13.12
CA GLY A 106 -11.40 -11.75 -11.96
C GLY A 106 -10.50 -11.98 -10.73
N LYS A 107 -9.39 -12.71 -10.89
CA LYS A 107 -8.42 -13.03 -9.85
C LYS A 107 -7.04 -12.45 -10.08
N SER A 108 -6.80 -11.95 -11.27
CA SER A 108 -5.59 -11.22 -11.64
C SER A 108 -5.91 -9.77 -11.97
N ALA A 109 -4.96 -8.88 -11.76
CA ALA A 109 -5.06 -7.47 -12.11
C ALA A 109 -3.68 -6.89 -12.40
N GLU A 110 -3.64 -5.98 -13.36
CA GLU A 110 -2.50 -5.11 -13.62
C GLU A 110 -2.86 -3.70 -13.18
N VAL A 111 -2.01 -3.09 -12.37
CA VAL A 111 -2.19 -1.71 -11.92
C VAL A 111 -1.00 -0.87 -12.36
N ARG A 112 -1.26 0.09 -13.25
CA ARG A 112 -0.30 1.13 -13.60
C ARG A 112 -0.42 2.25 -12.57
N LEU A 113 0.69 2.56 -11.93
CA LEU A 113 0.81 3.64 -10.95
C LEU A 113 1.69 4.74 -11.52
N THR A 114 1.16 5.94 -11.59
CA THR A 114 1.93 7.17 -11.87
C THR A 114 1.93 8.02 -10.61
N ALA A 115 3.09 8.50 -10.19
CA ALA A 115 3.21 9.29 -8.97
C ALA A 115 4.44 10.21 -9.03
N VAL A 116 4.53 11.14 -8.09
CA VAL A 116 5.73 11.94 -7.84
C VAL A 116 6.34 11.50 -6.51
N ARG A 117 7.56 10.97 -6.57
CA ARG A 117 8.36 10.66 -5.38
C ARG A 117 9.08 11.90 -4.90
N ARG A 118 8.98 12.16 -3.61
CA ARG A 118 9.82 13.14 -2.91
C ARG A 118 10.62 12.44 -1.83
N THR A 119 11.90 12.78 -1.73
CA THR A 119 12.73 12.31 -0.61
C THR A 119 12.17 12.86 0.69
N ALA A 120 12.02 12.02 1.71
CA ALA A 120 11.57 12.44 3.03
C ALA A 120 12.68 13.26 3.70
N ILE A 121 12.51 14.57 3.74
CA ILE A 121 13.37 15.47 4.50
C ILE A 121 12.80 15.57 5.91
N HIS A 122 13.68 15.59 6.92
CA HIS A 122 13.26 15.73 8.32
C HIS A 122 12.34 16.95 8.47
N PRO A 123 11.24 16.89 9.22
CA PRO A 123 10.22 17.96 9.32
C PRO A 123 10.81 19.33 9.69
N VAL A 124 11.86 19.36 10.52
CA VAL A 124 12.54 20.59 10.94
C VAL A 124 13.22 21.29 9.76
N PHE A 125 13.70 20.55 8.76
CA PHE A 125 14.35 21.09 7.57
C PHE A 125 13.40 21.35 6.40
N THR A 126 12.15 20.97 6.51
CA THR A 126 11.16 21.16 5.42
C THR A 126 11.01 22.64 5.07
N TRP A 127 11.14 23.53 6.03
CA TRP A 127 11.04 24.97 5.81
C TRP A 127 12.27 25.51 5.04
N VAL A 128 13.46 25.08 5.43
CA VAL A 128 14.72 25.41 4.75
C VAL A 128 14.76 24.81 3.35
N ALA A 129 14.32 23.56 3.20
CA ALA A 129 14.26 22.87 1.92
C ALA A 129 13.31 23.56 0.93
N LYS A 130 12.19 24.12 1.38
CA LYS A 130 11.28 24.94 0.56
C LYS A 130 11.96 26.22 0.07
N LEU A 131 12.75 26.88 0.91
CA LEU A 131 13.45 28.13 0.56
C LEU A 131 14.53 27.92 -0.52
N PHE A 132 15.19 26.76 -0.49
CA PHE A 132 16.30 26.42 -1.40
C PHE A 132 15.93 25.43 -2.51
N SER A 133 14.62 25.11 -2.67
CA SER A 133 14.14 24.10 -3.64
C SER A 133 14.86 22.75 -3.53
N ILE A 134 15.30 22.40 -2.33
CA ILE A 134 15.98 21.14 -2.04
C ILE A 134 14.92 20.06 -1.89
N GLY A 135 14.80 19.22 -2.88
CA GLY A 135 13.87 18.11 -2.93
C GLY A 135 13.56 17.81 -4.39
N GLN A 136 14.27 16.87 -4.97
CA GLN A 136 14.01 16.48 -6.35
C GLN A 136 12.68 15.73 -6.39
N ASN A 137 11.73 16.31 -7.09
CA ASN A 137 10.52 15.63 -7.52
C ASN A 137 10.92 14.66 -8.62
N GLN A 138 10.82 13.37 -8.37
CA GLN A 138 11.10 12.34 -9.36
C GLN A 138 9.77 11.72 -9.80
N PRO A 139 9.42 11.81 -11.10
CA PRO A 139 8.27 11.07 -11.61
C PRO A 139 8.55 9.58 -11.47
N VAL A 140 7.56 8.84 -11.05
CA VAL A 140 7.58 7.40 -10.91
C VAL A 140 6.43 6.85 -11.73
N GLU A 141 6.75 5.94 -12.63
CA GLU A 141 5.77 5.13 -13.34
C GLU A 141 6.12 3.66 -13.09
N ALA A 142 5.14 2.88 -12.67
CA ALA A 142 5.32 1.46 -12.41
C ALA A 142 4.07 0.68 -12.79
N VAL A 143 4.28 -0.52 -13.27
CA VAL A 143 3.23 -1.51 -13.51
C VAL A 143 3.38 -2.59 -12.47
N LEU A 144 2.30 -2.87 -11.74
CA LEU A 144 2.25 -3.84 -10.67
C LEU A 144 1.26 -4.94 -11.05
N GLU A 145 1.73 -6.17 -10.97
CA GLU A 145 0.90 -7.36 -11.15
C GLU A 145 0.32 -7.78 -9.81
N LEU A 146 -0.99 -8.00 -9.76
CA LEU A 146 -1.68 -8.41 -8.56
C LEU A 146 -2.48 -9.69 -8.79
N VAL A 147 -2.51 -10.51 -7.77
CA VAL A 147 -3.32 -11.74 -7.73
C VAL A 147 -4.19 -11.71 -6.47
N LYS A 148 -5.38 -12.28 -6.58
CA LYS A 148 -6.29 -12.40 -5.45
C LYS A 148 -6.05 -13.71 -4.72
N GLU A 149 -5.44 -13.64 -3.53
CA GLU A 149 -5.17 -14.78 -2.65
C GLU A 149 -6.03 -14.67 -1.38
N ASN A 150 -6.75 -15.73 -1.05
CA ASN A 150 -7.61 -15.80 0.15
C ASN A 150 -8.55 -14.59 0.31
N GLY A 151 -9.10 -14.11 -0.81
CA GLY A 151 -10.01 -12.97 -0.83
C GLY A 151 -9.34 -11.57 -0.80
N ALA A 152 -8.02 -11.50 -0.63
CA ALA A 152 -7.25 -10.27 -0.59
C ALA A 152 -6.37 -10.12 -1.84
N TRP A 153 -6.22 -8.89 -2.34
CA TRP A 153 -5.30 -8.61 -3.43
C TRP A 153 -3.86 -8.55 -2.91
N LYS A 154 -2.94 -9.19 -3.65
CA LYS A 154 -1.51 -9.29 -3.34
C LYS A 154 -0.70 -8.90 -4.55
N VAL A 155 0.42 -8.25 -4.33
CA VAL A 155 1.39 -7.86 -5.36
C VAL A 155 2.31 -9.03 -5.63
N CYS A 156 2.45 -9.41 -6.90
CA CYS A 156 3.28 -10.51 -7.38
C CYS A 156 4.30 -10.02 -8.43
N GLY A 157 4.98 -10.95 -9.06
CA GLY A 157 6.02 -10.64 -10.04
C GLY A 157 7.29 -10.07 -9.39
N ASN A 158 7.95 -9.14 -10.06
CA ASN A 158 9.13 -8.46 -9.50
C ASN A 158 8.86 -6.94 -9.35
N PRO A 159 8.01 -6.54 -8.37
CA PRO A 159 7.63 -5.15 -8.20
C PRO A 159 8.86 -4.30 -7.84
N PHE A 160 9.13 -3.27 -8.65
CA PHE A 160 10.26 -2.35 -8.47
C PHE A 160 11.65 -3.02 -8.38
N GLY A 161 11.82 -4.21 -8.92
CA GLY A 161 13.07 -4.98 -8.77
C GLY A 161 13.34 -5.43 -7.32
N LEU A 162 12.28 -5.68 -6.54
CA LEU A 162 12.40 -6.08 -5.15
C LEU A 162 13.23 -7.37 -4.98
N ALA A 163 13.02 -8.35 -5.88
CA ALA A 163 13.73 -9.63 -5.86
C ALA A 163 15.19 -9.57 -6.32
N GLY A 164 15.70 -8.36 -6.63
CA GLY A 164 17.03 -8.24 -7.25
C GLY A 164 17.02 -8.77 -8.69
N ASN A 165 17.88 -8.24 -9.53
CA ASN A 165 18.25 -8.92 -10.77
C ASN A 165 19.31 -9.95 -10.37
N GLY A 166 18.93 -11.23 -10.31
CA GLY A 166 19.86 -12.33 -10.23
C GLY A 166 20.73 -12.39 -11.49
#